data_91c136d1480e289dcf43d83004e3d65c
#
_entry.id   91c136d1480e289dcf43d83004e3d65c
#
_cell.length_a   1.000
_cell.length_b   1.000
_cell.length_c   1.000
_cell.angle_alpha   90.00
_cell.angle_beta   90.00
_cell.angle_gamma   90.00
#
_symmetry.space_group_name_H-M   'P 1'
#
loop_
_entity.id
_entity.type
_entity.pdbx_description
1 polymer ?
#
loop_
_entity_poly.entity_id
_entity_poly.type
_entity_poly.pdbx_seq_one_letter_code
_entity_poly.pdbx_strand_id
1 'polypeptide(L)'
;TSCNNVVKEGMEILTNSPKVREARRINIKMILSQHNCFCPTCVRTGNCQLQKIASELEFGTGSYPQHITYNSWPSDFPLIRDESKCIKCMRCIQICDKVQSLRVWDLAKTGSRTTVDVSLRRNIKEADCSLCGQCITHCPVGALTGRDDKRPVFSQNGFLNAKGKTTVVQVAPAVRTAWAESFRLSRKFASPRRLAGALRMMGFD
;
A
#
# COMPACT_ATOMS: atom_id res chain seq x y z
N THR A 1 -15.17 5.97 -19.57
CA THR A 1 -14.68 4.75 -18.91
C THR A 1 -15.85 3.90 -18.44
N SER A 2 -15.68 2.59 -18.32
CA SER A 2 -16.74 1.66 -17.93
C SER A 2 -17.24 1.88 -16.49
N CYS A 3 -16.45 2.52 -15.63
CA CYS A 3 -16.84 2.75 -14.23
C CYS A 3 -17.89 3.85 -14.02
N ASN A 4 -18.18 4.65 -15.02
CA ASN A 4 -19.18 5.74 -14.95
C ASN A 4 -20.20 5.72 -16.08
N ASN A 5 -20.32 4.60 -16.79
CA ASN A 5 -21.35 4.39 -17.82
C ASN A 5 -22.37 3.35 -17.34
N VAL A 6 -23.63 3.66 -17.54
CA VAL A 6 -24.74 2.74 -17.26
C VAL A 6 -24.90 1.79 -18.43
N VAL A 7 -25.02 0.51 -18.14
CA VAL A 7 -25.27 -0.53 -19.15
C VAL A 7 -26.71 -0.38 -19.69
N LYS A 8 -26.87 -0.49 -21.00
CA LYS A 8 -28.16 -0.45 -21.68
C LYS A 8 -28.36 -1.74 -22.47
N GLU A 9 -29.61 -2.14 -22.64
CA GLU A 9 -29.96 -3.28 -23.49
C GLU A 9 -29.50 -3.06 -24.93
N GLY A 10 -28.98 -4.09 -25.58
CA GLY A 10 -28.45 -4.02 -26.93
C GLY A 10 -27.05 -3.34 -27.06
N MET A 11 -26.41 -2.98 -25.94
CA MET A 11 -25.07 -2.39 -25.97
C MET A 11 -24.02 -3.43 -26.36
N GLU A 12 -23.27 -3.16 -27.44
CA GLU A 12 -22.13 -3.95 -27.87
C GLU A 12 -20.84 -3.38 -27.25
N ILE A 13 -20.08 -4.22 -26.55
CA ILE A 13 -18.87 -3.80 -25.82
C ILE A 13 -17.64 -4.50 -26.39
N LEU A 14 -16.75 -3.74 -27.00
CA LEU A 14 -15.48 -4.23 -27.53
C LEU A 14 -14.38 -4.06 -26.45
N THR A 15 -13.88 -5.17 -25.94
CA THR A 15 -12.89 -5.14 -24.84
C THR A 15 -11.43 -5.19 -25.33
N ASN A 16 -11.18 -5.60 -26.58
CA ASN A 16 -9.81 -5.83 -27.08
C ASN A 16 -9.61 -5.48 -28.56
N SER A 17 -10.35 -4.49 -29.10
CA SER A 17 -10.11 -3.99 -30.45
C SER A 17 -8.79 -3.21 -30.53
N PRO A 18 -8.18 -3.02 -31.73
CA PRO A 18 -6.97 -2.20 -31.88
C PRO A 18 -7.12 -0.79 -31.29
N LYS A 19 -8.28 -0.17 -31.47
CA LYS A 19 -8.59 1.16 -30.91
C LYS A 19 -8.61 1.15 -29.37
N VAL A 20 -9.14 0.09 -28.77
CA VAL A 20 -9.14 -0.07 -27.29
C VAL A 20 -7.73 -0.29 -26.75
N ARG A 21 -6.91 -1.09 -27.45
CA ARG A 21 -5.50 -1.30 -27.06
C ARG A 21 -4.71 0.01 -27.12
N GLU A 22 -4.87 0.80 -28.18
CA GLU A 22 -4.20 2.09 -28.30
C GLU A 22 -4.64 3.07 -27.19
N ALA A 23 -5.94 3.17 -26.91
CA ALA A 23 -6.43 3.98 -25.79
C ALA A 23 -5.85 3.54 -24.43
N ARG A 24 -5.74 2.24 -24.20
CA ARG A 24 -5.08 1.70 -22.99
C ARG A 24 -3.61 2.05 -22.93
N ARG A 25 -2.88 1.95 -24.04
CA ARG A 25 -1.46 2.35 -24.09
C ARG A 25 -1.28 3.81 -23.73
N ILE A 26 -2.07 4.71 -24.29
CA ILE A 26 -2.02 6.15 -23.98
C ILE A 26 -2.30 6.39 -22.48
N ASN A 27 -3.34 5.76 -21.92
CA ASN A 27 -3.68 5.90 -20.50
C ASN A 27 -2.55 5.40 -19.57
N ILE A 28 -1.97 4.24 -19.88
CA ILE A 28 -0.86 3.71 -19.08
C ILE A 28 0.38 4.61 -19.20
N LYS A 29 0.68 5.13 -20.39
CA LYS A 29 1.76 6.10 -20.60
C LYS A 29 1.58 7.34 -19.72
N MET A 30 0.37 7.90 -19.65
CA MET A 30 0.05 9.03 -18.77
C MET A 30 0.20 8.69 -17.29
N ILE A 31 -0.22 7.49 -16.85
CA ILE A 31 -0.05 7.04 -15.47
C ILE A 31 1.44 6.91 -15.14
N LEU A 32 2.21 6.25 -16.00
CA LEU A 32 3.63 6.02 -15.78
C LEU A 32 4.46 7.31 -15.79
N SER A 33 4.05 8.35 -16.55
CA SER A 33 4.72 9.65 -16.54
C SER A 33 4.66 10.37 -15.18
N GLN A 34 3.73 10.00 -14.31
CA GLN A 34 3.57 10.55 -12.96
C GLN A 34 3.85 9.53 -11.86
N HIS A 35 4.35 8.36 -12.20
CA HIS A 35 4.61 7.27 -11.27
C HIS A 35 6.11 7.03 -11.11
N ASN A 36 6.56 6.90 -9.85
CA ASN A 36 7.92 6.49 -9.56
C ASN A 36 8.10 5.00 -9.88
N CYS A 37 8.73 4.73 -11.02
CA CYS A 37 8.94 3.38 -11.55
C CYS A 37 10.16 2.66 -10.95
N PHE A 38 10.69 3.10 -9.80
CA PHE A 38 11.78 2.40 -9.14
C PHE A 38 11.27 1.11 -8.46
N CYS A 39 10.88 0.16 -9.29
CA CYS A 39 10.27 -1.11 -8.87
C CYS A 39 11.15 -2.00 -7.99
N PRO A 40 12.49 -2.06 -8.14
CA PRO A 40 13.31 -2.97 -7.34
C PRO A 40 13.17 -2.81 -5.83
N THR A 41 12.89 -1.59 -5.34
CA THR A 41 12.69 -1.31 -3.91
C THR A 41 11.22 -1.12 -3.53
N CYS A 42 10.30 -1.32 -4.46
CA CYS A 42 8.88 -1.16 -4.20
C CYS A 42 8.31 -2.37 -3.44
N VAL A 43 7.49 -2.11 -2.41
CA VAL A 43 6.82 -3.16 -1.61
C VAL A 43 5.83 -4.02 -2.43
N ARG A 44 5.45 -3.56 -3.63
CA ARG A 44 4.56 -4.27 -4.54
C ARG A 44 5.29 -4.97 -5.69
N THR A 45 6.62 -4.98 -5.71
CA THR A 45 7.39 -5.70 -6.75
C THR A 45 6.94 -7.17 -6.83
N GLY A 46 6.69 -7.65 -8.03
CA GLY A 46 6.17 -9.00 -8.29
C GLY A 46 4.67 -9.19 -8.04
N ASN A 47 4.00 -8.24 -7.36
CA ASN A 47 2.54 -8.25 -7.11
C ASN A 47 1.93 -6.86 -7.33
N CYS A 48 2.26 -6.21 -8.44
CA CYS A 48 1.79 -4.89 -8.82
C CYS A 48 0.95 -4.96 -10.09
N GLN A 49 -0.32 -4.53 -10.00
CA GLN A 49 -1.21 -4.51 -11.16
C GLN A 49 -0.71 -3.57 -12.26
N LEU A 50 -0.15 -2.41 -11.90
CA LEU A 50 0.42 -1.48 -12.86
C LEU A 50 1.61 -2.08 -13.60
N GLN A 51 2.52 -2.74 -12.89
CA GLN A 51 3.68 -3.42 -13.47
C GLN A 51 3.25 -4.51 -14.46
N LYS A 52 2.25 -5.32 -14.09
CA LYS A 52 1.68 -6.36 -14.96
C LYS A 52 1.10 -5.76 -16.25
N ILE A 53 0.24 -4.75 -16.14
CA ILE A 53 -0.40 -4.11 -17.30
C ILE A 53 0.64 -3.41 -18.19
N ALA A 54 1.63 -2.75 -17.60
CA ALA A 54 2.71 -2.10 -18.35
C ALA A 54 3.53 -3.13 -19.15
N SER A 55 3.82 -4.28 -18.55
CA SER A 55 4.51 -5.39 -19.23
C SER A 55 3.67 -5.99 -20.37
N GLU A 56 2.37 -6.21 -20.15
CA GLU A 56 1.44 -6.73 -21.18
C GLU A 56 1.28 -5.78 -22.37
N LEU A 57 1.48 -4.48 -22.17
CA LEU A 57 1.42 -3.46 -23.22
C LEU A 57 2.79 -3.08 -23.76
N GLU A 58 3.84 -3.81 -23.40
CA GLU A 58 5.23 -3.64 -23.87
C GLU A 58 5.82 -2.25 -23.61
N PHE A 59 5.52 -1.66 -22.46
CA PHE A 59 6.14 -0.41 -22.04
C PHE A 59 7.52 -0.65 -21.41
N GLY A 60 8.58 -0.18 -22.10
CA GLY A 60 9.92 -0.06 -21.52
C GLY A 60 10.03 1.11 -20.54
N THR A 61 10.94 1.00 -19.58
CA THR A 61 11.34 2.11 -18.71
C THR A 61 12.01 3.21 -19.53
N GLY A 62 11.63 4.46 -19.35
CA GLY A 62 12.28 5.60 -19.99
C GLY A 62 11.65 6.10 -21.29
N SER A 63 10.54 5.52 -21.75
CA SER A 63 9.89 5.93 -23.02
C SER A 63 9.07 7.23 -22.94
N TYR A 64 9.07 7.94 -21.79
CA TYR A 64 8.24 9.12 -21.57
C TYR A 64 8.87 10.04 -20.50
N PRO A 65 8.68 11.36 -20.62
CA PRO A 65 9.10 12.30 -19.59
C PRO A 65 8.39 12.03 -18.28
N GLN A 66 9.12 12.01 -17.16
CA GLN A 66 8.53 11.81 -15.85
C GLN A 66 8.34 13.15 -15.12
N HIS A 67 7.15 13.37 -14.56
CA HIS A 67 6.80 14.51 -13.71
C HIS A 67 6.35 14.00 -12.34
N ILE A 68 7.31 13.61 -11.51
CA ILE A 68 7.05 12.98 -10.22
C ILE A 68 6.90 14.05 -9.15
N THR A 69 5.83 13.97 -8.37
CA THR A 69 5.60 14.84 -7.21
C THR A 69 5.96 14.09 -5.92
N TYR A 70 6.69 14.74 -5.05
CA TYR A 70 7.03 14.24 -3.73
C TYR A 70 6.46 15.20 -2.68
N ASN A 71 5.66 14.67 -1.77
CA ASN A 71 5.19 15.39 -0.59
C ASN A 71 5.77 14.76 0.67
N SER A 72 6.05 15.60 1.67
CA SER A 72 6.45 15.11 2.99
C SER A 72 5.31 14.37 3.67
N TRP A 73 5.63 13.27 4.35
CA TRP A 73 4.67 12.49 5.13
C TRP A 73 5.26 12.24 6.52
N PRO A 74 4.46 12.29 7.61
CA PRO A 74 4.96 12.04 8.96
C PRO A 74 5.54 10.63 9.09
N SER A 75 6.84 10.52 9.35
CA SER A 75 7.54 9.23 9.47
C SER A 75 7.19 8.45 10.74
N ASP A 76 6.66 9.16 11.74
CA ASP A 76 6.24 8.60 13.04
C ASP A 76 4.80 8.08 13.03
N PHE A 77 4.04 8.29 11.94
CA PHE A 77 2.69 7.73 11.81
C PHE A 77 2.75 6.29 11.28
N PRO A 78 1.94 5.34 11.82
CA PRO A 78 2.00 3.92 11.42
C PRO A 78 1.66 3.64 9.96
N LEU A 79 0.87 4.50 9.32
CA LEU A 79 0.53 4.42 7.90
C LEU A 79 1.46 5.37 7.12
N ILE A 80 2.13 4.85 6.11
CA ILE A 80 3.01 5.62 5.21
C ILE A 80 2.33 5.82 3.88
N ARG A 81 2.38 7.05 3.36
CA ARG A 81 1.92 7.42 2.03
C ARG A 81 3.07 7.93 1.18
N ASP A 82 3.26 7.33 0.02
CA ASP A 82 4.19 7.79 -1.02
C ASP A 82 3.38 8.29 -2.22
N GLU A 83 3.25 9.62 -2.33
CA GLU A 83 2.49 10.25 -3.43
C GLU A 83 3.08 9.92 -4.79
N SER A 84 4.40 9.78 -4.88
CA SER A 84 5.11 9.49 -6.13
C SER A 84 4.68 8.16 -6.78
N LYS A 85 4.10 7.26 -6.00
CA LYS A 85 3.59 5.96 -6.46
C LYS A 85 2.06 5.94 -6.64
N CYS A 86 1.36 7.03 -6.34
CA CYS A 86 -0.10 7.06 -6.42
C CYS A 86 -0.58 7.15 -7.87
N ILE A 87 -1.41 6.20 -8.30
CA ILE A 87 -2.05 6.19 -9.63
C ILE A 87 -3.45 6.82 -9.64
N LYS A 88 -3.84 7.47 -8.56
CA LYS A 88 -5.10 8.22 -8.44
C LYS A 88 -6.37 7.38 -8.71
N CYS A 89 -6.33 6.08 -8.39
CA CYS A 89 -7.43 5.14 -8.61
C CYS A 89 -8.61 5.28 -7.64
N MET A 90 -8.47 6.11 -6.61
CA MET A 90 -9.49 6.43 -5.58
C MET A 90 -9.99 5.23 -4.74
N ARG A 91 -9.39 4.05 -4.84
CA ARG A 91 -9.81 2.87 -4.05
C ARG A 91 -9.70 3.10 -2.54
N CYS A 92 -8.66 3.82 -2.09
CA CYS A 92 -8.49 4.17 -0.67
C CYS A 92 -9.58 5.13 -0.18
N ILE A 93 -10.03 6.07 -1.02
CA ILE A 93 -11.18 6.94 -0.72
C ILE A 93 -12.44 6.10 -0.57
N GLN A 94 -12.74 5.25 -1.57
CA GLN A 94 -13.95 4.43 -1.59
C GLN A 94 -14.05 3.50 -0.38
N ILE A 95 -12.98 2.78 -0.05
CA ILE A 95 -13.00 1.85 1.09
C ILE A 95 -13.13 2.60 2.42
N CYS A 96 -12.46 3.75 2.55
CA CYS A 96 -12.48 4.54 3.78
C CYS A 96 -13.83 5.25 3.99
N ASP A 97 -14.44 5.77 2.91
CA ASP A 97 -15.74 6.46 2.99
C ASP A 97 -16.90 5.45 3.05
N LYS A 98 -16.99 4.51 2.09
CA LYS A 98 -18.19 3.68 1.92
C LYS A 98 -18.27 2.48 2.86
N VAL A 99 -17.13 1.94 3.26
CA VAL A 99 -17.08 0.74 4.10
C VAL A 99 -16.71 1.07 5.54
N GLN A 100 -15.68 1.92 5.74
CA GLN A 100 -15.22 2.30 7.08
C GLN A 100 -15.95 3.53 7.65
N SER A 101 -16.64 4.31 6.81
CA SER A 101 -17.35 5.55 7.16
C SER A 101 -16.49 6.61 7.86
N LEU A 102 -15.17 6.60 7.63
CA LEU A 102 -14.21 7.49 8.30
C LEU A 102 -13.82 8.71 7.46
N ARG A 103 -13.91 8.64 6.13
CA ARG A 103 -13.59 9.75 5.20
C ARG A 103 -12.22 10.40 5.42
N VAL A 104 -11.22 9.60 5.76
CA VAL A 104 -9.85 10.10 5.98
C VAL A 104 -9.22 10.60 4.67
N TRP A 105 -9.52 9.96 3.56
CA TRP A 105 -8.95 10.24 2.25
C TRP A 105 -9.92 10.98 1.34
N ASP A 106 -9.41 11.96 0.59
CA ASP A 106 -10.17 12.71 -0.41
C ASP A 106 -9.28 13.12 -1.59
N LEU A 107 -9.91 13.68 -2.63
CA LEU A 107 -9.19 14.31 -3.74
C LEU A 107 -8.68 15.68 -3.31
N ALA A 108 -7.43 15.94 -3.61
CA ALA A 108 -6.79 17.23 -3.39
C ALA A 108 -6.19 17.75 -4.70
N LYS A 109 -6.04 19.07 -4.79
CA LYS A 109 -5.54 19.79 -5.97
C LYS A 109 -6.47 19.61 -7.20
N THR A 110 -6.14 20.19 -8.34
CA THR A 110 -6.95 20.17 -9.56
C THR A 110 -6.11 19.94 -10.81
N GLY A 111 -6.76 19.51 -11.89
CA GLY A 111 -6.12 19.27 -13.19
C GLY A 111 -5.04 18.19 -13.12
N SER A 112 -3.91 18.40 -13.77
CA SER A 112 -2.79 17.45 -13.79
C SER A 112 -2.17 17.20 -12.41
N ARG A 113 -2.37 18.13 -11.46
CA ARG A 113 -1.88 18.03 -10.08
C ARG A 113 -2.83 17.30 -9.14
N THR A 114 -4.00 16.87 -9.61
CA THR A 114 -4.94 16.09 -8.79
C THR A 114 -4.23 14.92 -8.14
N THR A 115 -4.45 14.73 -6.84
CA THR A 115 -3.89 13.64 -6.06
C THR A 115 -4.89 13.16 -5.01
N VAL A 116 -4.65 12.03 -4.39
CA VAL A 116 -5.38 11.59 -3.20
C VAL A 116 -4.61 12.05 -1.98
N ASP A 117 -5.24 12.72 -1.06
CA ASP A 117 -4.62 13.21 0.17
C ASP A 117 -5.58 13.10 1.34
N VAL A 118 -5.14 13.52 2.52
CA VAL A 118 -6.00 13.58 3.70
C VAL A 118 -7.09 14.62 3.49
N SER A 119 -8.32 14.26 3.82
CA SER A 119 -9.49 15.13 3.73
C SER A 119 -9.26 16.49 4.37
N LEU A 120 -9.73 17.55 3.70
CA LEU A 120 -9.59 18.93 4.17
C LEU A 120 -8.13 19.38 4.32
N ARG A 121 -7.17 18.68 3.72
CA ARG A 121 -5.72 18.95 3.81
C ARG A 121 -5.20 18.94 5.26
N ARG A 122 -5.87 18.21 6.15
CA ARG A 122 -5.42 18.02 7.54
C ARG A 122 -4.14 17.19 7.59
N ASN A 123 -3.43 17.28 8.71
CA ASN A 123 -2.40 16.29 9.00
C ASN A 123 -3.06 14.93 9.26
N ILE A 124 -2.43 13.84 8.82
CA ILE A 124 -2.97 12.48 9.07
C ILE A 124 -3.12 12.16 10.56
N LYS A 125 -2.30 12.78 11.42
CA LYS A 125 -2.40 12.63 12.87
C LYS A 125 -3.66 13.28 13.47
N GLU A 126 -4.22 14.26 12.76
CA GLU A 126 -5.43 15.00 13.15
C GLU A 126 -6.68 14.43 12.46
N ALA A 127 -6.49 13.52 11.52
CA ALA A 127 -7.58 12.83 10.87
C ALA A 127 -8.00 11.62 11.72
N ASP A 128 -9.31 11.42 11.88
CA ASP A 128 -9.88 10.33 12.70
C ASP A 128 -9.62 8.94 12.07
N CYS A 129 -8.34 8.62 11.84
CA CYS A 129 -7.91 7.37 11.24
C CYS A 129 -7.89 6.26 12.28
N SER A 130 -8.72 5.23 12.10
CA SER A 130 -8.77 4.05 13.00
C SER A 130 -7.60 3.08 12.81
N LEU A 131 -6.63 3.36 11.93
CA LEU A 131 -5.49 2.49 11.61
C LEU A 131 -5.89 1.08 11.14
N CYS A 132 -7.07 0.92 10.56
CA CYS A 132 -7.61 -0.39 10.12
C CYS A 132 -6.83 -1.03 8.96
N GLY A 133 -5.96 -0.30 8.24
CA GLY A 133 -5.14 -0.81 7.15
C GLY A 133 -5.87 -1.13 5.84
N GLN A 134 -7.20 -0.94 5.76
CA GLN A 134 -7.99 -1.29 4.57
C GLN A 134 -7.54 -0.52 3.31
N CYS A 135 -7.11 0.73 3.46
CA CYS A 135 -6.58 1.52 2.36
C CYS A 135 -5.26 0.93 1.80
N ILE A 136 -4.44 0.26 2.62
CA ILE A 136 -3.21 -0.43 2.20
C ILE A 136 -3.57 -1.66 1.36
N THR A 137 -4.51 -2.49 1.83
CA THR A 137 -4.90 -3.74 1.15
C THR A 137 -5.56 -3.48 -0.20
N HIS A 138 -6.30 -2.37 -0.34
CA HIS A 138 -6.97 -1.97 -1.58
C HIS A 138 -6.10 -1.15 -2.52
N CYS A 139 -4.91 -0.70 -2.09
CA CYS A 139 -3.98 0.02 -2.95
C CYS A 139 -3.36 -0.95 -3.98
N PRO A 140 -3.57 -0.74 -5.31
CA PRO A 140 -3.06 -1.65 -6.34
C PRO A 140 -1.56 -1.48 -6.61
N VAL A 141 -0.95 -0.43 -6.04
CA VAL A 141 0.46 -0.07 -6.15
C VAL A 141 1.06 0.17 -4.76
N GLY A 142 2.34 0.49 -4.66
CA GLY A 142 3.02 0.72 -3.38
C GLY A 142 2.87 2.14 -2.81
N ALA A 143 1.74 2.82 -3.06
CA ALA A 143 1.53 4.20 -2.59
C ALA A 143 1.13 4.29 -1.12
N LEU A 144 0.50 3.25 -0.57
CA LEU A 144 0.12 3.15 0.84
C LEU A 144 0.72 1.89 1.43
N THR A 145 1.44 2.03 2.54
CA THR A 145 2.13 0.93 3.22
C THR A 145 2.07 1.13 4.73
N GLY A 146 2.27 0.05 5.48
CA GLY A 146 2.59 0.16 6.90
C GLY A 146 4.02 0.63 7.10
N ARG A 147 4.30 1.31 8.20
CA ARG A 147 5.65 1.67 8.61
C ARG A 147 6.45 0.39 8.89
N ASP A 148 7.70 0.37 8.47
CA ASP A 148 8.61 -0.75 8.77
C ASP A 148 9.27 -0.55 10.13
N ASP A 149 8.69 -1.12 11.17
CA ASP A 149 9.19 -1.07 12.54
C ASP A 149 10.20 -2.20 12.86
N LYS A 150 10.50 -3.10 11.92
CA LYS A 150 11.46 -4.19 12.13
C LYS A 150 12.88 -3.63 12.31
N ARG A 151 13.27 -2.64 11.51
CA ARG A 151 14.61 -2.03 11.60
C ARG A 151 14.89 -1.42 12.97
N PRO A 152 14.00 -0.60 13.57
CA PRO A 152 14.21 -0.09 14.93
C PRO A 152 14.38 -1.20 15.98
N VAL A 153 13.78 -2.37 15.78
CA VAL A 153 13.88 -3.49 16.74
C VAL A 153 15.16 -4.29 16.55
N PHE A 154 15.47 -4.69 15.30
CA PHE A 154 16.51 -5.69 15.00
C PHE A 154 17.83 -5.12 14.47
N SER A 155 17.96 -3.79 14.30
CA SER A 155 19.26 -3.19 13.91
C SER A 155 20.28 -3.27 15.03
N GLN A 156 21.58 -3.10 14.70
CA GLN A 156 22.66 -3.09 15.69
C GLN A 156 22.44 -2.07 16.82
N ASN A 157 21.80 -0.94 16.51
CA ASN A 157 21.42 0.11 17.47
C ASN A 157 19.93 0.02 17.84
N GLY A 158 19.28 -1.11 17.56
CA GLY A 158 17.86 -1.31 17.83
C GLY A 158 17.54 -1.62 19.29
N PHE A 159 16.25 -1.71 19.58
CA PHE A 159 15.76 -1.91 20.94
C PHE A 159 16.32 -3.19 21.60
N LEU A 160 16.48 -4.28 20.84
CA LEU A 160 17.00 -5.53 21.36
C LEU A 160 18.49 -5.48 21.77
N ASN A 161 19.23 -4.52 21.21
CA ASN A 161 20.65 -4.35 21.47
C ASN A 161 20.95 -3.18 22.44
N ALA A 162 19.92 -2.56 23.01
CA ALA A 162 20.05 -1.42 23.90
C ALA A 162 20.58 -1.88 25.27
N LYS A 163 21.87 -1.60 25.56
CA LYS A 163 22.51 -1.96 26.83
C LYS A 163 21.75 -1.40 28.05
N GLY A 164 21.53 -2.24 29.05
CA GLY A 164 20.91 -1.84 30.32
C GLY A 164 19.39 -1.58 30.26
N LYS A 165 18.73 -2.02 29.19
CA LYS A 165 17.27 -1.92 29.06
C LYS A 165 16.66 -3.32 28.94
N THR A 166 15.57 -3.55 29.65
CA THR A 166 14.70 -4.73 29.49
C THR A 166 13.77 -4.49 28.30
N THR A 167 13.76 -5.43 27.36
CA THR A 167 12.93 -5.34 26.14
C THR A 167 11.72 -6.25 26.25
N VAL A 168 10.56 -5.65 26.48
CA VAL A 168 9.30 -6.38 26.64
C VAL A 168 8.52 -6.40 25.32
N VAL A 169 7.99 -7.58 24.96
CA VAL A 169 7.11 -7.76 23.81
C VAL A 169 5.70 -8.09 24.24
N GLN A 170 4.73 -7.36 23.70
CA GLN A 170 3.30 -7.66 23.84
C GLN A 170 2.80 -8.33 22.57
N VAL A 171 2.20 -9.51 22.69
CA VAL A 171 1.67 -10.29 21.57
C VAL A 171 0.15 -10.13 21.49
N ALA A 172 -0.34 -9.64 20.36
CA ALA A 172 -1.78 -9.55 20.09
C ALA A 172 -2.44 -10.94 20.08
N PRO A 173 -3.69 -11.10 20.56
CA PRO A 173 -4.38 -12.40 20.61
C PRO A 173 -4.44 -13.11 19.25
N ALA A 174 -4.70 -12.40 18.16
CA ALA A 174 -4.73 -12.96 16.81
C ALA A 174 -3.36 -13.51 16.38
N VAL A 175 -2.27 -12.81 16.68
CA VAL A 175 -0.90 -13.28 16.38
C VAL A 175 -0.60 -14.54 17.18
N ARG A 176 -1.00 -14.59 18.46
CA ARG A 176 -0.80 -15.75 19.32
C ARG A 176 -1.42 -17.03 18.75
N THR A 177 -2.54 -16.92 18.05
CA THR A 177 -3.23 -18.08 17.47
C THR A 177 -2.77 -18.43 16.07
N ALA A 178 -2.36 -17.42 15.27
CA ALA A 178 -2.08 -17.57 13.84
C ALA A 178 -0.58 -17.64 13.47
N TRP A 179 0.35 -17.42 14.41
CA TRP A 179 1.78 -17.35 14.08
C TRP A 179 2.33 -18.58 13.38
N ALA A 180 1.84 -19.77 13.75
CA ALA A 180 2.30 -21.02 13.16
C ALA A 180 1.85 -21.22 11.71
N GLU A 181 0.76 -20.60 11.28
CA GLU A 181 0.22 -20.68 9.91
C GLU A 181 1.21 -20.06 8.91
N SER A 182 1.82 -18.94 9.26
CA SER A 182 2.85 -18.29 8.44
C SER A 182 4.07 -19.18 8.19
N PHE A 183 4.34 -20.09 9.09
CA PHE A 183 5.43 -21.08 8.98
C PHE A 183 4.94 -22.45 8.48
N ARG A 184 3.69 -22.57 8.08
CA ARG A 184 3.03 -23.84 7.67
C ARG A 184 3.12 -24.95 8.73
N LEU A 185 3.11 -24.57 9.99
CA LEU A 185 3.19 -25.50 11.13
C LEU A 185 1.79 -25.89 11.59
N SER A 186 1.65 -27.11 12.11
CA SER A 186 0.37 -27.59 12.64
C SER A 186 -0.09 -26.82 13.88
N ARG A 187 -1.40 -26.76 14.14
CA ARG A 187 -1.97 -26.15 15.35
C ARG A 187 -1.43 -26.75 16.65
N LYS A 188 -1.10 -28.04 16.67
CA LYS A 188 -0.46 -28.70 17.81
C LYS A 188 0.93 -28.12 18.12
N PHE A 189 1.60 -27.62 17.09
CA PHE A 189 2.91 -26.95 17.24
C PHE A 189 2.75 -25.52 17.76
N ALA A 190 1.64 -24.85 17.50
CA ALA A 190 1.40 -23.43 17.79
C ALA A 190 1.09 -23.18 19.29
N SER A 191 1.90 -23.71 20.20
CA SER A 191 1.67 -23.46 21.63
C SER A 191 2.20 -22.10 22.08
N PRO A 192 1.56 -21.43 23.08
CA PRO A 192 2.07 -20.18 23.66
C PRO A 192 3.48 -20.28 24.22
N ARG A 193 3.84 -21.44 24.79
CA ARG A 193 5.19 -21.70 25.31
C ARG A 193 6.26 -21.62 24.20
N ARG A 194 5.97 -22.20 23.02
CA ARG A 194 6.91 -22.15 21.89
C ARG A 194 7.04 -20.74 21.32
N LEU A 195 5.95 -20.00 21.26
CA LEU A 195 6.00 -18.60 20.86
C LEU A 195 6.86 -17.78 21.81
N ALA A 196 6.64 -17.92 23.13
CA ALA A 196 7.46 -17.23 24.14
C ALA A 196 8.95 -17.66 24.07
N GLY A 197 9.21 -18.95 23.85
CA GLY A 197 10.58 -19.45 23.65
C GLY A 197 11.24 -18.84 22.42
N ALA A 198 10.52 -18.77 21.30
CA ALA A 198 11.03 -18.15 20.08
C ALA A 198 11.35 -16.65 20.29
N LEU A 199 10.46 -15.90 20.94
CA LEU A 199 10.68 -14.47 21.24
C LEU A 199 11.91 -14.27 22.15
N ARG A 200 12.11 -15.12 23.15
CA ARG A 200 13.32 -15.09 23.99
C ARG A 200 14.58 -15.40 23.18
N MET A 201 14.53 -16.38 22.28
CA MET A 201 15.66 -16.66 21.38
C MET A 201 15.98 -15.51 20.43
N MET A 202 15.00 -14.66 20.13
CA MET A 202 15.20 -13.42 19.36
C MET A 202 15.77 -12.28 20.19
N GLY A 203 15.89 -12.42 21.53
CA GLY A 203 16.49 -11.45 22.42
C GLY A 203 15.49 -10.57 23.21
N PHE A 204 14.22 -10.94 23.25
CA PHE A 204 13.27 -10.33 24.20
C PHE A 204 13.40 -10.97 25.58
N ASP A 205 13.24 -10.17 26.64
CA ASP A 205 13.31 -10.60 28.04
C ASP A 205 12.08 -11.37 28.52
#